data_325c5bc0b7fdbadd30f0939255a6da8d
#
_entry.id   325c5bc0b7fdbadd30f0939255a6da8d
#
_cell.length_a   1.000
_cell.length_b   1.000
_cell.length_c   1.000
_cell.angle_alpha   90.00
_cell.angle_beta   90.00
_cell.angle_gamma   90.00
#
_symmetry.space_group_name_H-M   'P 1'
#
loop_
_entity.id
_entity.type
_entity.pdbx_description
1 polymer ?
#
loop_
_entity_poly.entity_id
_entity_poly.type
_entity_poly.pdbx_seq_one_letter_code
_entity_poly.pdbx_strand_id
1 'polypeptide(L)'
;MITRLRQNVLWSAAWLALAFVGALWLARTELANLRESFEVDARIMHRLLSQRASQHDAVLATLGLLQSQSTEAERERRLSSVYPQVIAVEKHAPGTPWPSSLNAAALNIAEGASRAASRPALGPVDFQQGRYWLVIASTPNSYALQIDASAMVPWSEWPTGNAANHGRDSAVRVTLEHAGQSFVLQPGQIFDTRWRLDFRKHLATESQPFDVVVMRYVSWAELPWRGMIAWVLGTAALLAALATLMHQRSERARAEELLRLGQVARLNTLGELAAGMAHELNQPLTAVLANTQAAVRLLKESPPEIDTAQTAMQRASEQARRASDVLTRLRRTVERPDTHAERVPLRLTEAVRDALYLLEPQCREHRVTTEIVNDRDVEVLADPVALEQVIHNLATNALHALDQMDTNDRRLTLTISQTATHGELRVTDNGPGIAPDVLPRLFEPFFSTRMDGRGLGLGLSVCESLVTHMDGRISAQNRSPRGAEFTVTLPLATDTSRTI
;
A
#
# COMPACT_ATOMS: atom_id res chain seq x y z
N MET A 1 -18.17 7.62 -0.91
CA MET A 1 -17.35 7.95 0.28
C MET A 1 -17.51 6.92 1.40
N ILE A 2 -18.72 6.56 1.78
CA ILE A 2 -19.06 5.64 2.90
C ILE A 2 -18.52 4.21 2.67
N THR A 3 -18.54 3.68 1.46
CA THR A 3 -18.03 2.32 1.13
C THR A 3 -16.53 2.20 1.27
N ARG A 4 -15.76 3.21 0.89
CA ARG A 4 -14.28 3.24 1.07
C ARG A 4 -13.90 3.32 2.54
N LEU A 5 -14.63 4.08 3.35
CA LEU A 5 -14.41 4.19 4.79
C LEU A 5 -14.62 2.83 5.48
N ARG A 6 -15.70 2.13 5.16
CA ARG A 6 -15.99 0.78 5.68
C ARG A 6 -14.91 -0.23 5.29
N GLN A 7 -14.44 -0.18 4.06
CA GLN A 7 -13.39 -1.07 3.57
C GLN A 7 -12.05 -0.85 4.30
N ASN A 8 -11.64 0.41 4.50
CA ASN A 8 -10.43 0.73 5.26
C ASN A 8 -10.52 0.29 6.72
N VAL A 9 -11.67 0.45 7.36
CA VAL A 9 -11.92 -0.03 8.74
C VAL A 9 -11.79 -1.54 8.81
N LEU A 10 -12.34 -2.29 7.85
CA LEU A 10 -12.21 -3.76 7.81
C LEU A 10 -10.76 -4.22 7.66
N TRP A 11 -9.99 -3.59 6.77
CA TRP A 11 -8.56 -3.91 6.60
C TRP A 11 -7.75 -3.59 7.85
N SER A 12 -8.01 -2.44 8.50
CA SER A 12 -7.34 -2.08 9.75
C SER A 12 -7.69 -3.04 10.89
N ALA A 13 -8.95 -3.45 11.00
CA ALA A 13 -9.38 -4.43 12.00
C ALA A 13 -8.75 -5.80 11.77
N ALA A 14 -8.70 -6.27 10.52
CA ALA A 14 -8.05 -7.52 10.15
C ALA A 14 -6.54 -7.49 10.46
N TRP A 15 -5.87 -6.38 10.15
CA TRP A 15 -4.46 -6.20 10.50
C TRP A 15 -4.23 -6.22 12.01
N LEU A 16 -5.01 -5.48 12.79
CA LEU A 16 -4.88 -5.46 14.26
C LEU A 16 -5.07 -6.85 14.85
N ALA A 17 -6.07 -7.61 14.37
CA ALA A 17 -6.29 -8.98 14.83
C ALA A 17 -5.11 -9.89 14.49
N LEU A 18 -4.58 -9.85 13.26
CA LEU A 18 -3.45 -10.65 12.82
C LEU A 18 -2.16 -10.27 13.57
N ALA A 19 -1.91 -8.98 13.76
CA ALA A 19 -0.77 -8.45 14.50
C ALA A 19 -0.81 -8.91 15.96
N PHE A 20 -1.98 -8.80 16.61
CA PHE A 20 -2.18 -9.22 18.00
C PHE A 20 -2.00 -10.73 18.18
N VAL A 21 -2.62 -11.55 17.33
CA VAL A 21 -2.51 -13.01 17.41
C VAL A 21 -1.06 -13.48 17.22
N GLY A 22 -0.35 -12.93 16.26
CA GLY A 22 1.05 -13.29 16.02
C GLY A 22 1.98 -12.82 17.13
N ALA A 23 1.79 -11.61 17.66
CA ALA A 23 2.55 -11.12 18.80
C ALA A 23 2.32 -11.96 20.05
N LEU A 24 1.06 -12.34 20.32
CA LEU A 24 0.70 -13.22 21.44
C LEU A 24 1.32 -14.62 21.27
N TRP A 25 1.32 -15.15 20.06
CA TRP A 25 1.94 -16.44 19.78
C TRP A 25 3.46 -16.41 20.01
N LEU A 26 4.15 -15.37 19.53
CA LEU A 26 5.59 -15.18 19.74
C LEU A 26 5.92 -15.03 21.25
N ALA A 27 5.12 -14.26 21.99
CA ALA A 27 5.31 -14.11 23.42
C ALA A 27 5.13 -15.44 24.17
N ARG A 28 4.11 -16.23 23.80
CA ARG A 28 3.87 -17.55 24.41
C ARG A 28 4.96 -18.56 24.11
N THR A 29 5.45 -18.59 22.90
CA THR A 29 6.55 -19.51 22.53
C THR A 29 7.83 -19.17 23.29
N GLU A 30 8.15 -17.88 23.44
CA GLU A 30 9.32 -17.46 24.21
C GLU A 30 9.18 -17.78 25.68
N LEU A 31 8.01 -17.51 26.29
CA LEU A 31 7.77 -17.89 27.70
C LEU A 31 7.83 -19.41 27.91
N ALA A 32 7.39 -20.20 26.94
CA ALA A 32 7.52 -21.67 27.01
C ALA A 32 9.00 -22.11 26.97
N ASN A 33 9.81 -21.53 26.10
CA ASN A 33 11.24 -21.79 25.99
C ASN A 33 11.99 -21.41 27.28
N LEU A 34 11.67 -20.23 27.83
CA LEU A 34 12.23 -19.76 29.09
C LEU A 34 11.86 -20.69 30.26
N ARG A 35 10.65 -21.20 30.29
CA ARG A 35 10.22 -22.18 31.29
C ARG A 35 10.95 -23.49 31.16
N GLU A 36 11.08 -24.03 29.96
CA GLU A 36 11.79 -25.29 29.71
C GLU A 36 13.26 -25.19 30.10
N SER A 37 13.96 -24.12 29.69
CA SER A 37 15.35 -23.89 30.10
C SER A 37 15.50 -23.75 31.61
N PHE A 38 14.58 -23.01 32.27
CA PHE A 38 14.56 -22.87 33.71
C PHE A 38 14.38 -24.22 34.43
N GLU A 39 13.45 -25.07 33.96
CA GLU A 39 13.24 -26.40 34.57
C GLU A 39 14.44 -27.32 34.45
N VAL A 40 15.19 -27.22 33.33
CA VAL A 40 16.46 -27.97 33.13
C VAL A 40 17.51 -27.47 34.10
N ASP A 41 17.73 -26.18 34.18
CA ASP A 41 18.72 -25.57 35.07
C ASP A 41 18.40 -25.88 36.54
N ALA A 42 17.14 -25.75 36.96
CA ALA A 42 16.70 -26.07 38.33
C ALA A 42 16.90 -27.54 38.70
N ARG A 43 16.69 -28.47 37.75
CA ARG A 43 17.01 -29.89 37.97
C ARG A 43 18.51 -30.14 38.09
N ILE A 44 19.33 -29.45 37.32
CA ILE A 44 20.81 -29.54 37.44
C ILE A 44 21.25 -29.02 38.82
N MET A 45 20.75 -27.83 39.23
CA MET A 45 21.07 -27.25 40.54
C MET A 45 20.68 -28.18 41.70
N HIS A 46 19.46 -28.71 41.64
CA HIS A 46 18.97 -29.67 42.63
C HIS A 46 19.86 -30.94 42.67
N ARG A 47 20.27 -31.48 41.51
CA ARG A 47 21.12 -32.64 41.42
C ARG A 47 22.52 -32.38 42.04
N LEU A 48 23.10 -31.23 41.74
CA LEU A 48 24.41 -30.84 42.25
C LEU A 48 24.40 -30.69 43.79
N LEU A 49 23.35 -30.00 44.33
CA LEU A 49 23.21 -29.87 45.76
C LEU A 49 22.95 -31.21 46.45
N SER A 50 22.09 -32.07 45.86
CA SER A 50 21.84 -33.41 46.38
C SER A 50 23.12 -34.29 46.40
N GLN A 51 23.94 -34.16 45.34
CA GLN A 51 25.23 -34.86 45.27
C GLN A 51 26.19 -34.38 46.38
N ARG A 52 26.26 -33.05 46.63
CA ARG A 52 27.02 -32.50 47.74
C ARG A 52 26.51 -32.97 49.09
N ALA A 53 25.21 -32.98 49.31
CA ALA A 53 24.59 -33.49 50.52
C ALA A 53 24.92 -34.97 50.76
N SER A 54 24.86 -35.80 49.72
CA SER A 54 25.26 -37.20 49.79
C SER A 54 26.78 -37.39 50.10
N GLN A 55 27.64 -36.47 49.61
CA GLN A 55 29.07 -36.47 49.96
C GLN A 55 29.29 -36.21 51.46
N HIS A 56 28.50 -35.33 52.10
CA HIS A 56 28.58 -35.09 53.55
C HIS A 56 28.24 -36.36 54.33
N ASP A 57 27.23 -37.09 53.94
CA ASP A 57 26.85 -38.35 54.57
C ASP A 57 27.98 -39.40 54.45
N ALA A 58 28.60 -39.49 53.26
CA ALA A 58 29.71 -40.40 53.01
C ALA A 58 30.95 -40.04 53.85
N VAL A 59 31.25 -38.72 53.96
CA VAL A 59 32.35 -38.24 54.82
C VAL A 59 32.09 -38.60 56.27
N LEU A 60 30.89 -38.37 56.79
CA LEU A 60 30.52 -38.75 58.16
C LEU A 60 30.60 -40.24 58.40
N ALA A 61 30.11 -41.07 57.49
CA ALA A 61 30.19 -42.53 57.62
C ALA A 61 31.64 -43.03 57.66
N THR A 62 32.51 -42.44 56.82
CA THR A 62 33.94 -42.82 56.85
C THR A 62 34.62 -42.39 58.14
N LEU A 63 34.28 -41.22 58.71
CA LEU A 63 34.81 -40.79 60.02
C LEU A 63 34.42 -41.74 61.13
N GLY A 64 33.17 -42.26 61.11
CA GLY A 64 32.71 -43.24 62.05
C GLY A 64 33.43 -44.56 62.00
N LEU A 65 33.97 -44.95 60.85
CA LEU A 65 34.70 -46.19 60.65
C LEU A 65 36.22 -46.09 60.94
N LEU A 66 36.82 -44.90 60.69
CA LEU A 66 38.26 -44.68 60.85
C LEU A 66 38.59 -44.35 62.32
N GLN A 67 39.09 -45.31 63.02
CA GLN A 67 39.69 -45.14 64.38
C GLN A 67 41.10 -44.52 64.30
N SER A 68 41.20 -43.31 63.75
CA SER A 68 42.44 -42.61 63.53
C SER A 68 42.99 -42.00 64.85
N GLN A 69 44.28 -42.17 65.10
CA GLN A 69 45.07 -41.59 66.25
C GLN A 69 45.39 -40.08 66.00
N SER A 70 44.93 -39.46 64.88
CA SER A 70 45.22 -38.06 64.58
C SER A 70 44.44 -37.11 65.51
N THR A 71 45.09 -35.99 65.89
CA THR A 71 44.46 -34.93 66.71
C THR A 71 43.28 -34.32 65.98
N GLU A 72 42.26 -33.79 66.73
CA GLU A 72 41.05 -33.15 66.18
C GLU A 72 41.41 -32.03 65.20
N ALA A 73 42.35 -31.16 65.55
CA ALA A 73 42.83 -30.06 64.75
C ALA A 73 43.49 -30.47 63.43
N GLU A 74 44.07 -31.65 63.37
CA GLU A 74 44.72 -32.18 62.18
C GLU A 74 43.73 -32.83 61.21
N ARG A 75 42.69 -33.46 61.76
CA ARG A 75 41.52 -33.96 60.98
C ARG A 75 40.71 -32.85 60.38
N GLU A 76 40.40 -31.82 61.15
CA GLU A 76 39.67 -30.64 60.72
C GLU A 76 40.41 -29.95 59.53
N ARG A 77 41.73 -29.69 59.66
CA ARG A 77 42.56 -29.11 58.62
C ARG A 77 42.60 -29.94 57.33
N ARG A 78 42.69 -31.27 57.42
CA ARG A 78 42.71 -32.17 56.28
C ARG A 78 41.35 -32.23 55.58
N LEU A 79 40.25 -32.27 56.35
CA LEU A 79 38.91 -32.31 55.79
C LEU A 79 38.52 -30.98 55.15
N SER A 80 38.78 -29.85 55.77
CA SER A 80 38.48 -28.52 55.19
C SER A 80 39.32 -28.21 53.94
N SER A 81 40.52 -28.80 53.79
CA SER A 81 41.28 -28.64 52.56
C SER A 81 40.72 -29.41 51.37
N VAL A 82 40.02 -30.54 51.64
CA VAL A 82 39.38 -31.36 50.55
C VAL A 82 37.89 -31.00 50.38
N TYR A 83 37.22 -30.63 51.47
CA TYR A 83 35.82 -30.29 51.52
C TYR A 83 35.64 -28.88 52.13
N PRO A 84 35.76 -27.83 51.36
CA PRO A 84 35.72 -26.45 51.88
C PRO A 84 34.40 -26.09 52.62
N GLN A 85 33.32 -26.82 52.37
CA GLN A 85 32.05 -26.67 53.05
C GLN A 85 32.05 -27.20 54.51
N VAL A 86 33.03 -27.98 54.92
CA VAL A 86 33.18 -28.49 56.30
C VAL A 86 33.98 -27.48 57.13
N ILE A 87 33.30 -26.83 58.10
CA ILE A 87 33.90 -25.81 58.97
C ILE A 87 34.54 -26.44 60.21
N ALA A 88 33.86 -27.37 60.84
CA ALA A 88 34.33 -28.01 62.06
C ALA A 88 33.94 -29.49 62.11
N VAL A 89 34.76 -30.27 62.82
CA VAL A 89 34.54 -31.71 63.10
C VAL A 89 34.65 -31.95 64.61
N GLU A 90 33.56 -32.30 65.21
CA GLU A 90 33.52 -32.63 66.67
C GLU A 90 33.42 -34.14 66.88
N LYS A 91 34.10 -34.62 67.92
CA LYS A 91 34.06 -35.99 68.36
C LYS A 91 33.43 -36.06 69.75
N HIS A 92 32.50 -36.96 69.92
CA HIS A 92 31.80 -37.19 71.19
C HIS A 92 32.08 -38.61 71.70
N ALA A 93 32.65 -38.70 72.90
CA ALA A 93 32.85 -39.97 73.60
C ALA A 93 31.67 -40.23 74.53
N PRO A 94 31.26 -41.49 74.73
CA PRO A 94 30.19 -41.84 75.67
C PRO A 94 30.46 -41.30 77.10
N GLY A 95 29.45 -40.56 77.59
CA GLY A 95 29.54 -40.00 78.97
C GLY A 95 30.26 -38.64 79.08
N THR A 96 30.68 -38.02 77.99
CA THR A 96 31.24 -36.67 77.98
C THR A 96 30.27 -35.69 77.27
N PRO A 97 30.26 -34.39 77.62
CA PRO A 97 29.44 -33.43 76.89
C PRO A 97 30.08 -33.16 75.48
N TRP A 98 29.23 -32.75 74.51
CA TRP A 98 29.75 -32.25 73.23
C TRP A 98 30.66 -31.02 73.43
N PRO A 99 31.73 -30.88 72.71
CA PRO A 99 32.66 -29.73 72.85
C PRO A 99 31.96 -28.40 72.64
N SER A 100 31.00 -28.31 71.72
CA SER A 100 30.21 -27.12 71.43
C SER A 100 29.09 -26.96 72.49
N SER A 101 29.37 -26.26 73.54
CA SER A 101 28.47 -26.11 74.69
C SER A 101 27.13 -25.44 74.36
N LEU A 102 27.08 -24.54 73.38
CA LEU A 102 25.88 -23.84 72.95
C LEU A 102 24.85 -24.74 72.23
N ASN A 103 25.26 -25.84 71.64
CA ASN A 103 24.42 -26.74 70.87
C ASN A 103 24.36 -28.17 71.44
N ALA A 104 24.95 -28.43 72.62
CA ALA A 104 25.08 -29.75 73.16
C ALA A 104 23.76 -30.53 73.30
N ALA A 105 22.69 -29.89 73.76
CA ALA A 105 21.37 -30.51 73.87
C ALA A 105 20.79 -30.95 72.50
N ALA A 106 20.89 -30.09 71.50
CA ALA A 106 20.38 -30.37 70.17
C ALA A 106 21.22 -31.44 69.45
N LEU A 107 22.56 -31.44 69.67
CA LEU A 107 23.46 -32.47 69.16
C LEU A 107 23.20 -33.85 69.80
N ASN A 108 22.87 -33.92 71.09
CA ASN A 108 22.46 -35.16 71.74
C ASN A 108 21.13 -35.74 71.19
N ILE A 109 20.18 -34.87 70.86
CA ILE A 109 18.91 -35.30 70.23
C ILE A 109 19.23 -35.87 68.77
N ALA A 110 20.07 -35.20 68.05
CA ALA A 110 20.47 -35.65 66.70
C ALA A 110 21.25 -36.95 66.77
N GLU A 111 22.11 -37.11 67.75
CA GLU A 111 22.84 -38.37 68.01
C GLU A 111 21.86 -39.52 68.32
N GLY A 112 20.85 -39.28 69.19
CA GLY A 112 19.82 -40.27 69.45
C GLY A 112 19.04 -40.68 68.23
N ALA A 113 18.69 -39.70 67.37
CA ALA A 113 18.00 -39.93 66.08
C ALA A 113 18.91 -40.71 65.09
N SER A 114 20.21 -40.37 65.00
CA SER A 114 21.18 -41.09 64.20
C SER A 114 21.35 -42.52 64.63
N ARG A 115 21.40 -42.76 65.92
CA ARG A 115 21.51 -44.13 66.51
C ARG A 115 20.32 -44.97 66.19
N ALA A 116 19.13 -44.40 66.27
CA ALA A 116 17.88 -45.09 65.96
C ALA A 116 17.73 -45.42 64.47
N ALA A 117 18.18 -44.51 63.60
CA ALA A 117 18.11 -44.68 62.14
C ALA A 117 19.31 -45.37 61.50
N SER A 118 20.42 -45.57 62.25
CA SER A 118 21.69 -46.12 61.77
C SER A 118 22.26 -45.34 60.59
N ARG A 119 22.05 -44.04 60.55
CA ARG A 119 22.48 -43.12 59.48
C ARG A 119 22.71 -41.70 60.02
N PRO A 120 23.39 -40.81 59.28
CA PRO A 120 23.52 -39.43 59.68
C PRO A 120 22.15 -38.79 59.95
N ALA A 121 22.08 -37.91 60.94
CA ALA A 121 20.88 -37.14 61.29
C ALA A 121 21.17 -35.63 61.34
N LEU A 122 20.20 -34.82 61.00
CA LEU A 122 20.28 -33.36 61.04
C LEU A 122 20.35 -32.90 62.48
N GLY A 123 21.35 -32.12 62.81
CA GLY A 123 21.54 -31.42 64.07
C GLY A 123 20.92 -29.99 64.03
N PRO A 124 21.45 -29.10 64.89
CA PRO A 124 21.03 -27.70 64.89
C PRO A 124 21.25 -27.02 63.55
N VAL A 125 20.23 -26.27 63.08
CA VAL A 125 20.28 -25.48 61.85
C VAL A 125 20.26 -23.99 62.19
N ASP A 126 21.26 -23.26 61.75
CA ASP A 126 21.35 -21.80 61.86
C ASP A 126 21.43 -21.20 60.48
N PHE A 127 20.31 -20.94 59.82
CA PHE A 127 20.25 -20.32 58.53
C PHE A 127 20.51 -18.82 58.54
N GLN A 128 20.58 -18.17 59.72
CA GLN A 128 21.03 -16.77 59.80
C GLN A 128 22.51 -16.66 59.48
N GLN A 129 23.32 -17.65 59.97
CA GLN A 129 24.73 -17.76 59.64
C GLN A 129 25.03 -18.68 58.44
N GLY A 130 24.02 -19.34 57.88
CA GLY A 130 24.19 -20.29 56.78
C GLY A 130 24.86 -21.59 57.21
N ARG A 131 24.71 -22.03 58.44
CA ARG A 131 25.39 -23.19 59.00
C ARG A 131 24.40 -24.21 59.53
N TYR A 132 24.80 -25.48 59.46
CA TYR A 132 24.04 -26.58 60.08
C TYR A 132 24.97 -27.73 60.48
N TRP A 133 24.50 -28.56 61.40
CA TRP A 133 25.21 -29.71 61.86
C TRP A 133 24.62 -31.01 61.34
N LEU A 134 25.50 -31.97 61.03
CA LEU A 134 25.16 -33.36 60.77
C LEU A 134 25.85 -34.26 61.80
N VAL A 135 25.12 -35.19 62.36
CA VAL A 135 25.63 -36.07 63.41
C VAL A 135 25.52 -37.52 62.96
N ILE A 136 26.57 -38.29 63.19
CA ILE A 136 26.52 -39.75 63.07
C ILE A 136 26.88 -40.40 64.42
N ALA A 137 25.99 -41.24 64.90
CA ALA A 137 26.26 -42.09 66.06
C ALA A 137 27.06 -43.31 65.65
N SER A 138 28.24 -43.49 66.22
CA SER A 138 29.14 -44.62 65.96
C SER A 138 29.74 -45.17 67.30
N THR A 139 30.29 -46.34 67.23
CA THR A 139 30.96 -46.97 68.37
C THR A 139 32.46 -47.07 68.09
N PRO A 140 33.38 -46.60 68.96
CA PRO A 140 33.13 -46.13 70.32
C PRO A 140 32.76 -44.65 70.43
N ASN A 141 32.90 -43.81 69.39
CA ASN A 141 32.67 -42.37 69.44
C ASN A 141 31.73 -41.93 68.32
N SER A 142 30.89 -40.96 68.61
CA SER A 142 30.03 -40.24 67.63
C SER A 142 30.76 -39.04 67.05
N TYR A 143 30.40 -38.63 65.83
CA TYR A 143 30.98 -37.48 65.14
C TYR A 143 29.90 -36.50 64.66
N ALA A 144 30.23 -35.22 64.71
CA ALA A 144 29.41 -34.16 64.20
C ALA A 144 30.24 -33.31 63.20
N LEU A 145 29.64 -32.97 62.06
CA LEU A 145 30.21 -32.05 61.06
C LEU A 145 29.41 -30.75 61.05
N GLN A 146 30.06 -29.62 61.20
CA GLN A 146 29.48 -28.31 60.90
C GLN A 146 29.71 -27.96 59.44
N ILE A 147 28.63 -27.68 58.74
CA ILE A 147 28.63 -27.42 57.28
C ILE A 147 28.22 -25.97 57.00
N ASP A 148 28.98 -25.32 56.11
CA ASP A 148 28.62 -24.02 55.55
C ASP A 148 27.77 -24.24 54.30
N ALA A 149 26.53 -23.82 54.35
CA ALA A 149 25.60 -23.94 53.23
C ALA A 149 26.04 -23.08 52.03
N SER A 150 26.70 -21.95 52.27
CA SER A 150 27.17 -21.07 51.18
C SER A 150 28.24 -21.74 50.32
N ALA A 151 29.07 -22.61 50.94
CA ALA A 151 30.11 -23.34 50.26
C ALA A 151 29.62 -24.64 49.56
N MET A 152 28.37 -25.00 49.70
CA MET A 152 27.77 -26.16 49.04
C MET A 152 27.63 -25.97 47.51
N VAL A 153 27.55 -24.72 47.01
CA VAL A 153 27.37 -24.45 45.59
C VAL A 153 28.67 -24.69 44.80
N PRO A 154 28.68 -25.64 43.89
CA PRO A 154 29.83 -25.84 42.99
C PRO A 154 29.80 -24.83 41.84
N TRP A 155 30.25 -23.62 42.11
CA TRP A 155 30.17 -22.50 41.16
C TRP A 155 30.76 -22.78 39.76
N SER A 156 31.73 -23.67 39.64
CA SER A 156 32.32 -24.08 38.36
C SER A 156 31.40 -24.90 37.48
N GLU A 157 30.42 -25.58 38.07
CA GLU A 157 29.47 -26.46 37.38
C GLU A 157 28.02 -25.86 37.40
N TRP A 158 27.88 -24.70 38.04
CA TRP A 158 26.57 -24.11 38.27
C TRP A 158 26.01 -23.47 37.01
N PRO A 159 24.77 -23.84 36.54
CA PRO A 159 24.25 -23.42 35.23
C PRO A 159 24.13 -21.92 35.04
N THR A 160 23.78 -21.20 36.11
CA THR A 160 23.51 -19.76 36.05
C THR A 160 24.52 -18.92 36.82
N GLY A 161 25.61 -19.56 37.29
CA GLY A 161 26.61 -18.93 38.14
C GLY A 161 27.86 -18.54 37.39
N ASN A 162 28.30 -17.30 37.61
CA ASN A 162 29.68 -16.93 37.38
C ASN A 162 30.40 -17.03 38.73
N ALA A 163 31.48 -17.81 38.79
CA ALA A 163 32.26 -17.98 40.01
C ALA A 163 32.75 -16.65 40.60
N ALA A 164 32.97 -15.65 39.77
CA ALA A 164 33.48 -14.35 40.20
C ALA A 164 32.46 -13.49 41.01
N ASN A 165 31.17 -13.62 40.74
CA ASN A 165 30.14 -12.80 41.41
C ASN A 165 29.06 -13.62 42.15
N HIS A 166 29.29 -14.92 42.32
CA HIS A 166 28.41 -15.86 43.07
C HIS A 166 26.92 -15.75 42.58
N GLY A 167 26.71 -15.57 41.26
CA GLY A 167 25.39 -15.52 40.67
C GLY A 167 24.52 -14.30 41.01
N ARG A 168 25.12 -13.21 41.51
CA ARG A 168 24.36 -11.98 41.86
C ARG A 168 23.66 -11.36 40.68
N ASP A 169 24.25 -11.46 39.48
CA ASP A 169 23.66 -10.90 38.23
C ASP A 169 22.72 -11.88 37.53
N SER A 170 22.52 -13.08 38.12
CA SER A 170 21.60 -14.08 37.55
C SER A 170 20.16 -13.68 37.78
N ALA A 171 19.30 -14.00 36.82
CA ALA A 171 17.83 -13.86 36.96
C ALA A 171 17.24 -14.94 37.91
N VAL A 172 18.05 -15.93 38.34
CA VAL A 172 17.62 -17.07 39.14
C VAL A 172 18.05 -16.89 40.58
N ARG A 173 17.10 -17.01 41.51
CA ARG A 173 17.32 -17.06 42.95
C ARG A 173 17.22 -18.50 43.43
N VAL A 174 18.16 -18.93 44.25
CA VAL A 174 18.18 -20.27 44.85
C VAL A 174 18.22 -20.15 46.37
N THR A 175 17.31 -20.83 47.05
CA THR A 175 17.21 -20.86 48.50
C THR A 175 17.12 -22.30 49.02
N LEU A 176 17.70 -22.57 50.20
CA LEU A 176 17.43 -23.76 51.00
C LEU A 176 16.38 -23.37 52.05
N GLU A 177 15.36 -24.18 52.21
CA GLU A 177 14.33 -23.99 53.23
C GLU A 177 14.23 -25.21 54.14
N HIS A 178 14.08 -24.95 55.43
CA HIS A 178 13.81 -25.97 56.43
C HIS A 178 13.07 -25.40 57.63
N ALA A 179 11.97 -26.06 58.06
CA ALA A 179 11.21 -25.70 59.22
C ALA A 179 10.81 -24.21 59.33
N GLY A 180 10.50 -23.56 58.16
CA GLY A 180 10.14 -22.14 58.10
C GLY A 180 11.30 -21.17 58.08
N GLN A 181 12.54 -21.65 58.15
CA GLN A 181 13.75 -20.84 57.92
C GLN A 181 14.23 -20.99 56.47
N SER A 182 14.86 -19.96 55.95
CA SER A 182 15.40 -19.99 54.58
C SER A 182 16.82 -19.40 54.53
N PHE A 183 17.70 -20.00 53.75
CA PHE A 183 19.04 -19.52 53.48
C PHE A 183 19.20 -19.30 51.98
N VAL A 184 19.73 -18.14 51.60
CA VAL A 184 19.92 -17.78 50.20
C VAL A 184 21.27 -18.25 49.72
N LEU A 185 21.28 -19.27 48.86
CA LEU A 185 22.50 -19.79 48.20
C LEU A 185 22.93 -18.86 47.03
N GLN A 186 21.95 -18.43 46.26
CA GLN A 186 22.15 -17.50 45.12
C GLN A 186 21.10 -16.39 45.24
N PRO A 187 21.51 -15.12 45.37
CA PRO A 187 20.56 -14.04 45.62
C PRO A 187 19.66 -13.74 44.42
N GLY A 188 20.18 -13.81 43.21
CA GLY A 188 19.45 -13.49 42.00
C GLY A 188 18.90 -12.06 41.91
N GLN A 189 18.48 -11.64 40.77
CA GLN A 189 17.78 -10.37 40.59
C GLN A 189 16.27 -10.57 40.88
N ILE A 190 15.70 -9.71 41.68
CA ILE A 190 14.25 -9.72 41.99
C ILE A 190 13.63 -8.57 41.18
N PHE A 191 12.79 -8.91 40.22
CA PHE A 191 12.00 -7.93 39.47
C PHE A 191 10.57 -7.91 39.98
N ASP A 192 9.98 -6.74 40.00
CA ASP A 192 8.55 -6.58 40.31
C ASP A 192 7.70 -6.94 39.08
N THR A 193 7.66 -8.23 38.75
CA THR A 193 6.92 -8.73 37.60
C THR A 193 5.94 -9.81 38.02
N ARG A 194 4.79 -9.90 37.31
CA ARG A 194 3.79 -10.94 37.56
C ARG A 194 4.23 -12.33 37.06
N TRP A 195 5.26 -12.41 36.23
CA TRP A 195 5.71 -13.67 35.68
C TRP A 195 6.88 -14.22 36.51
N ARG A 196 6.52 -15.21 37.33
CA ARG A 196 7.46 -15.94 38.17
C ARG A 196 7.39 -17.42 37.81
N LEU A 197 8.56 -18.01 37.61
CA LEU A 197 8.76 -19.45 37.49
C LEU A 197 9.33 -19.94 38.79
N ASP A 198 8.78 -21.00 39.34
CA ASP A 198 9.20 -21.62 40.61
C ASP A 198 9.38 -23.13 40.44
N PHE A 199 10.40 -23.65 41.11
CA PHE A 199 10.72 -25.05 41.19
C PHE A 199 11.04 -25.34 42.65
N ARG A 200 10.39 -26.36 43.25
CA ARG A 200 10.65 -26.79 44.63
C ARG A 200 10.83 -28.29 44.66
N LYS A 201 11.91 -28.76 45.31
CA LYS A 201 12.15 -30.19 45.51
C LYS A 201 13.01 -30.44 46.74
N HIS A 202 12.72 -31.53 47.49
CA HIS A 202 13.59 -31.99 48.58
C HIS A 202 14.93 -32.48 48.10
N LEU A 203 16.01 -32.24 48.88
CA LEU A 203 17.29 -32.89 48.62
C LEU A 203 17.12 -34.40 48.63
N ALA A 204 17.94 -35.11 47.87
CA ALA A 204 17.83 -36.57 47.74
C ALA A 204 18.32 -37.34 48.98
N THR A 205 18.90 -36.67 49.99
CA THR A 205 19.41 -37.27 51.21
C THR A 205 18.36 -37.13 52.32
N GLU A 206 18.03 -38.23 52.96
CA GLU A 206 17.11 -38.24 54.11
C GLU A 206 17.71 -37.61 55.38
N SER A 207 19.06 -37.55 55.45
CA SER A 207 19.79 -36.93 56.56
C SER A 207 19.69 -35.40 56.56
N GLN A 208 19.40 -34.80 55.42
CA GLN A 208 19.33 -33.36 55.19
C GLN A 208 18.01 -33.00 54.50
N PRO A 209 16.88 -32.97 55.23
CA PRO A 209 15.53 -32.74 54.69
C PRO A 209 15.33 -31.27 54.36
N PHE A 210 16.11 -30.72 53.45
CA PHE A 210 16.05 -29.36 52.97
C PHE A 210 15.28 -29.29 51.67
N ASP A 211 14.43 -28.27 51.54
CA ASP A 211 13.80 -27.91 50.30
C ASP A 211 14.72 -26.99 49.50
N VAL A 212 15.04 -27.39 48.31
CA VAL A 212 15.66 -26.50 47.28
C VAL A 212 14.55 -25.76 46.56
N VAL A 213 14.52 -24.47 46.74
CA VAL A 213 13.56 -23.59 46.05
C VAL A 213 14.33 -22.72 45.07
N VAL A 214 14.01 -22.88 43.76
CA VAL A 214 14.57 -22.10 42.67
C VAL A 214 13.48 -21.21 42.12
N MET A 215 13.77 -19.91 41.99
CA MET A 215 12.80 -18.93 41.49
C MET A 215 13.47 -18.11 40.37
N ARG A 216 12.71 -17.84 39.30
CA ARG A 216 13.12 -16.91 38.23
C ARG A 216 12.01 -15.91 37.98
N TYR A 217 12.37 -14.63 37.97
CA TYR A 217 11.49 -13.54 37.57
C TYR A 217 11.76 -13.21 36.10
N VAL A 218 10.73 -13.26 35.27
CA VAL A 218 10.84 -12.94 33.84
C VAL A 218 10.59 -11.45 33.63
N SER A 219 11.57 -10.75 33.11
CA SER A 219 11.49 -9.33 32.80
C SER A 219 10.76 -9.08 31.48
N TRP A 220 10.09 -7.94 31.35
CA TRP A 220 9.55 -7.47 30.07
C TRP A 220 10.60 -7.35 28.96
N ALA A 221 11.87 -7.09 29.32
CA ALA A 221 12.97 -6.99 28.37
C ALA A 221 13.32 -8.34 27.69
N GLU A 222 12.96 -9.47 28.34
CA GLU A 222 13.20 -10.81 27.82
C GLU A 222 12.19 -11.25 26.75
N LEU A 223 11.10 -10.48 26.56
CA LEU A 223 10.16 -10.74 25.48
C LEU A 223 10.79 -10.49 24.11
N PRO A 224 10.38 -11.23 23.06
CA PRO A 224 10.98 -11.13 21.73
C PRO A 224 10.49 -9.91 20.96
N TRP A 225 10.71 -8.70 21.49
CA TRP A 225 10.22 -7.42 20.93
C TRP A 225 10.61 -7.22 19.46
N ARG A 226 11.85 -7.63 19.10
CA ARG A 226 12.30 -7.53 17.71
C ARG A 226 11.46 -8.39 16.77
N GLY A 227 11.15 -9.62 17.16
CA GLY A 227 10.27 -10.51 16.41
C GLY A 227 8.84 -9.99 16.33
N MET A 228 8.31 -9.47 17.44
CA MET A 228 6.97 -8.89 17.50
C MET A 228 6.85 -7.65 16.60
N ILE A 229 7.81 -6.73 16.64
CA ILE A 229 7.84 -5.54 15.77
C ILE A 229 7.97 -5.96 14.30
N ALA A 230 8.87 -6.89 13.98
CA ALA A 230 9.03 -7.40 12.63
C ALA A 230 7.75 -8.04 12.09
N TRP A 231 7.03 -8.80 12.93
CA TRP A 231 5.73 -9.38 12.59
C TRP A 231 4.66 -8.32 12.31
N VAL A 232 4.55 -7.31 13.18
CA VAL A 232 3.58 -6.20 13.02
C VAL A 232 3.86 -5.41 11.74
N LEU A 233 5.13 -5.07 11.49
CA LEU A 233 5.52 -4.34 10.27
C LEU A 233 5.37 -5.19 9.01
N GLY A 234 5.74 -6.47 9.06
CA GLY A 234 5.60 -7.40 7.94
C GLY A 234 4.15 -7.62 7.52
N THR A 235 3.25 -7.83 8.50
CA THR A 235 1.82 -7.96 8.24
C THR A 235 1.20 -6.66 7.71
N ALA A 236 1.62 -5.49 8.20
CA ALA A 236 1.19 -4.19 7.69
C ALA A 236 1.62 -4.01 6.22
N ALA A 237 2.89 -4.29 5.89
CA ALA A 237 3.41 -4.19 4.53
C ALA A 237 2.70 -5.14 3.56
N LEU A 238 2.46 -6.40 3.99
CA LEU A 238 1.76 -7.39 3.18
C LEU A 238 0.32 -6.96 2.86
N LEU A 239 -0.42 -6.50 3.87
CA LEU A 239 -1.80 -6.06 3.68
C LEU A 239 -1.87 -4.76 2.86
N ALA A 240 -0.94 -3.83 3.03
CA ALA A 240 -0.84 -2.63 2.20
C ALA A 240 -0.55 -2.99 0.73
N ALA A 241 0.37 -3.91 0.47
CA ALA A 241 0.66 -4.40 -0.88
C ALA A 241 -0.57 -5.08 -1.51
N LEU A 242 -1.29 -5.90 -0.75
CA LEU A 242 -2.50 -6.56 -1.23
C LEU A 242 -3.62 -5.54 -1.55
N ALA A 243 -3.81 -4.54 -0.68
CA ALA A 243 -4.79 -3.48 -0.88
C ALA A 243 -4.48 -2.64 -2.13
N THR A 244 -3.20 -2.28 -2.36
CA THR A 244 -2.77 -1.54 -3.56
C THR A 244 -2.98 -2.35 -4.84
N LEU A 245 -2.65 -3.65 -4.83
CA LEU A 245 -2.89 -4.56 -5.96
C LEU A 245 -4.38 -4.68 -6.30
N MET A 246 -5.24 -4.84 -5.29
CA MET A 246 -6.69 -4.90 -5.50
C MET A 246 -7.24 -3.58 -6.04
N HIS A 247 -6.73 -2.44 -5.55
CA HIS A 247 -7.12 -1.12 -6.04
C HIS A 247 -6.74 -0.95 -7.53
N GLN A 248 -5.50 -1.26 -7.90
CA GLN A 248 -5.03 -1.20 -9.29
C GLN A 248 -5.84 -2.09 -10.23
N ARG A 249 -6.18 -3.31 -9.80
CA ARG A 249 -7.04 -4.22 -10.60
C ARG A 249 -8.44 -3.64 -10.80
N SER A 250 -9.02 -3.05 -9.76
CA SER A 250 -10.34 -2.41 -9.84
C SER A 250 -10.34 -1.18 -10.78
N GLU A 251 -9.28 -0.38 -10.76
CA GLU A 251 -9.14 0.77 -11.67
C GLU A 251 -8.97 0.35 -13.13
N ARG A 252 -8.16 -0.69 -13.38
CA ARG A 252 -8.02 -1.25 -14.75
C ARG A 252 -9.33 -1.78 -15.29
N ALA A 253 -10.07 -2.55 -14.49
CA ALA A 253 -11.37 -3.08 -14.90
C ALA A 253 -12.38 -1.95 -15.24
N ARG A 254 -12.39 -0.86 -14.45
CA ARG A 254 -13.23 0.31 -14.74
C ARG A 254 -12.81 1.03 -16.03
N ALA A 255 -11.51 1.19 -16.25
CA ALA A 255 -11.01 1.81 -17.47
C ALA A 255 -11.38 1.00 -18.72
N GLU A 256 -11.26 -0.33 -18.67
CA GLU A 256 -11.68 -1.24 -19.75
C GLU A 256 -13.19 -1.16 -20.02
N GLU A 257 -14.00 -1.08 -18.97
CA GLU A 257 -15.46 -0.95 -19.09
C GLU A 257 -15.85 0.40 -19.75
N LEU A 258 -15.20 1.50 -19.34
CA LEU A 258 -15.43 2.81 -19.96
C LEU A 258 -15.02 2.82 -21.45
N LEU A 259 -13.90 2.20 -21.79
CA LEU A 259 -13.49 2.07 -23.20
C LEU A 259 -14.51 1.25 -24.01
N ARG A 260 -15.00 0.16 -23.45
CA ARG A 260 -16.04 -0.68 -24.10
C ARG A 260 -17.35 0.07 -24.30
N LEU A 261 -17.81 0.81 -23.27
CA LEU A 261 -19.02 1.64 -23.39
C LEU A 261 -18.84 2.73 -24.44
N GLY A 262 -17.66 3.36 -24.52
CA GLY A 262 -17.33 4.33 -25.56
C GLY A 262 -17.35 3.73 -26.95
N GLN A 263 -16.87 2.50 -27.14
CA GLN A 263 -16.96 1.80 -28.42
C GLN A 263 -18.41 1.47 -28.83
N VAL A 264 -19.21 0.99 -27.87
CA VAL A 264 -20.64 0.69 -28.14
C VAL A 264 -21.41 1.96 -28.48
N ALA A 265 -21.22 3.05 -27.75
CA ALA A 265 -21.85 4.34 -28.06
C ALA A 265 -21.48 4.83 -29.46
N ARG A 266 -20.19 4.68 -29.85
CA ARG A 266 -19.70 5.03 -31.19
C ARG A 266 -20.34 4.19 -32.31
N LEU A 267 -20.47 2.87 -32.08
CA LEU A 267 -21.14 1.97 -33.04
C LEU A 267 -22.60 2.31 -33.20
N ASN A 268 -23.30 2.66 -32.12
CA ASN A 268 -24.69 3.09 -32.20
C ASN A 268 -24.84 4.39 -33.00
N THR A 269 -24.00 5.38 -32.73
CA THR A 269 -23.98 6.64 -33.50
C THR A 269 -23.68 6.40 -34.99
N LEU A 270 -22.73 5.48 -35.28
CA LEU A 270 -22.43 5.11 -36.68
C LEU A 270 -23.62 4.41 -37.35
N GLY A 271 -24.36 3.57 -36.60
CA GLY A 271 -25.57 2.90 -37.09
C GLY A 271 -26.71 3.86 -37.41
N GLU A 272 -26.98 4.85 -36.53
CA GLU A 272 -27.96 5.90 -36.77
C GLU A 272 -27.59 6.78 -37.96
N LEU A 273 -26.28 7.15 -38.07
CA LEU A 273 -25.75 7.87 -39.20
C LEU A 273 -25.91 7.10 -40.51
N ALA A 274 -25.57 5.81 -40.56
CA ALA A 274 -25.71 4.99 -41.76
C ALA A 274 -27.16 4.91 -42.23
N ALA A 275 -28.13 4.77 -41.29
CA ALA A 275 -29.55 4.74 -41.60
C ALA A 275 -30.07 6.08 -42.18
N GLY A 276 -29.68 7.21 -41.54
CA GLY A 276 -30.03 8.55 -42.05
C GLY A 276 -29.47 8.85 -43.42
N MET A 277 -28.20 8.51 -43.63
CA MET A 277 -27.50 8.75 -44.91
C MET A 277 -27.97 7.82 -46.03
N ALA A 278 -28.35 6.56 -45.72
CA ALA A 278 -29.02 5.72 -46.72
C ALA A 278 -30.31 6.33 -47.25
N HIS A 279 -31.07 6.99 -46.37
CA HIS A 279 -32.27 7.71 -46.76
C HIS A 279 -31.96 8.94 -47.61
N GLU A 280 -30.95 9.75 -47.21
CA GLU A 280 -30.50 10.94 -47.97
C GLU A 280 -29.86 10.61 -49.33
N LEU A 281 -29.20 9.48 -49.50
CA LEU A 281 -28.65 8.99 -50.77
C LEU A 281 -29.75 8.46 -51.68
N ASN A 282 -30.75 7.76 -51.16
CA ASN A 282 -31.84 7.19 -51.97
C ASN A 282 -32.72 8.28 -52.60
N GLN A 283 -32.86 9.44 -51.94
CA GLN A 283 -33.70 10.54 -52.46
C GLN A 283 -33.17 11.11 -53.79
N PRO A 284 -31.92 11.60 -53.91
CA PRO A 284 -31.39 12.13 -55.19
C PRO A 284 -31.25 11.03 -56.25
N LEU A 285 -30.93 9.79 -55.87
CA LEU A 285 -30.85 8.68 -56.83
C LEU A 285 -32.17 8.35 -57.44
N THR A 286 -33.26 8.35 -56.62
CA THR A 286 -34.64 8.17 -57.13
C THR A 286 -35.04 9.33 -58.07
N ALA A 287 -34.66 10.55 -57.75
CA ALA A 287 -34.92 11.71 -58.58
C ALA A 287 -34.09 11.64 -59.90
N VAL A 288 -32.85 11.20 -59.88
CA VAL A 288 -32.04 10.92 -61.11
C VAL A 288 -32.77 9.91 -61.99
N LEU A 289 -33.21 8.79 -61.42
CA LEU A 289 -33.94 7.76 -62.16
C LEU A 289 -35.24 8.26 -62.79
N ALA A 290 -36.05 9.00 -62.03
CA ALA A 290 -37.31 9.58 -62.50
C ALA A 290 -37.09 10.59 -63.65
N ASN A 291 -36.15 11.51 -63.48
CA ASN A 291 -35.84 12.52 -64.51
C ASN A 291 -35.23 11.90 -65.79
N THR A 292 -34.38 10.89 -65.68
CA THR A 292 -33.83 10.17 -66.87
C THR A 292 -34.94 9.40 -67.58
N GLN A 293 -35.82 8.74 -66.86
CA GLN A 293 -36.98 8.04 -67.45
C GLN A 293 -37.94 9.02 -68.16
N ALA A 294 -38.18 10.20 -67.56
CA ALA A 294 -38.98 11.25 -68.14
C ALA A 294 -38.35 11.75 -69.46
N ALA A 295 -37.05 12.06 -69.45
CA ALA A 295 -36.34 12.48 -70.66
C ALA A 295 -36.43 11.45 -71.82
N VAL A 296 -36.27 10.15 -71.50
CA VAL A 296 -36.41 9.06 -72.49
C VAL A 296 -37.83 8.99 -73.07
N ARG A 297 -38.87 9.22 -72.28
CA ARG A 297 -40.26 9.24 -72.78
C ARG A 297 -40.50 10.43 -73.66
N LEU A 298 -40.10 11.65 -73.27
CA LEU A 298 -40.26 12.90 -74.03
C LEU A 298 -39.57 12.82 -75.40
N LEU A 299 -38.42 12.19 -75.47
CA LEU A 299 -37.66 11.96 -76.73
C LEU A 299 -38.37 10.93 -77.64
N LYS A 300 -39.21 10.06 -77.11
CA LYS A 300 -39.96 9.04 -77.90
C LYS A 300 -41.32 9.59 -78.46
N GLU A 301 -41.76 10.73 -77.94
CA GLU A 301 -43.01 11.36 -78.45
C GLU A 301 -42.90 11.86 -79.91
N SER A 302 -44.00 12.00 -80.61
CA SER A 302 -44.03 12.43 -82.00
C SER A 302 -44.96 13.64 -82.12
N PRO A 303 -44.43 14.87 -82.29
CA PRO A 303 -42.98 15.23 -82.40
C PRO A 303 -42.24 15.17 -81.08
N PRO A 304 -40.93 14.90 -81.01
CA PRO A 304 -40.13 14.84 -79.80
C PRO A 304 -40.09 16.19 -79.09
N GLU A 305 -40.26 16.17 -77.76
CA GLU A 305 -40.16 17.37 -76.94
C GLU A 305 -38.71 17.55 -76.42
N ILE A 306 -37.84 18.09 -77.26
CA ILE A 306 -36.38 18.16 -77.03
C ILE A 306 -36.07 19.10 -75.85
N ASP A 307 -36.66 20.28 -75.75
CA ASP A 307 -36.36 21.26 -74.71
C ASP A 307 -36.76 20.77 -73.33
N THR A 308 -37.91 20.08 -73.22
CA THR A 308 -38.40 19.48 -71.97
C THR A 308 -37.53 18.29 -71.57
N ALA A 309 -37.07 17.49 -72.52
CA ALA A 309 -36.12 16.38 -72.28
C ALA A 309 -34.77 16.90 -71.80
N GLN A 310 -34.26 18.00 -72.38
CA GLN A 310 -33.03 18.64 -71.96
C GLN A 310 -33.10 19.14 -70.50
N THR A 311 -34.24 19.78 -70.13
CA THR A 311 -34.49 20.24 -68.77
C THR A 311 -34.52 19.05 -67.76
N ALA A 312 -35.12 17.93 -68.12
CA ALA A 312 -35.15 16.73 -67.31
C ALA A 312 -33.72 16.12 -67.11
N MET A 313 -32.90 16.11 -68.19
CA MET A 313 -31.50 15.68 -68.09
C MET A 313 -30.63 16.60 -67.22
N GLN A 314 -30.84 17.92 -67.29
CA GLN A 314 -30.17 18.87 -66.40
C GLN A 314 -30.52 18.63 -64.93
N ARG A 315 -31.79 18.44 -64.61
CA ARG A 315 -32.24 18.09 -63.24
C ARG A 315 -31.66 16.78 -62.74
N ALA A 316 -31.54 15.77 -63.64
CA ALA A 316 -30.89 14.53 -63.29
C ALA A 316 -29.40 14.72 -62.96
N SER A 317 -28.67 15.53 -63.74
CA SER A 317 -27.28 15.87 -63.47
C SER A 317 -27.08 16.62 -62.14
N GLU A 318 -27.95 17.56 -61.80
CA GLU A 318 -27.92 18.26 -60.52
C GLU A 318 -28.15 17.30 -59.33
N GLN A 319 -29.08 16.36 -59.43
CA GLN A 319 -29.34 15.37 -58.38
C GLN A 319 -28.16 14.37 -58.25
N ALA A 320 -27.53 14.00 -59.35
CA ALA A 320 -26.29 13.15 -59.30
C ALA A 320 -25.14 13.87 -58.58
N ARG A 321 -24.96 15.18 -58.80
CA ARG A 321 -23.99 15.99 -58.05
C ARG A 321 -24.30 16.02 -56.59
N ARG A 322 -25.57 16.21 -56.19
CA ARG A 322 -26.02 16.17 -54.78
C ARG A 322 -25.70 14.83 -54.13
N ALA A 323 -25.93 13.69 -54.79
CA ALA A 323 -25.60 12.38 -54.29
C ALA A 323 -24.09 12.21 -54.04
N SER A 324 -23.24 12.74 -54.96
CA SER A 324 -21.79 12.73 -54.80
C SER A 324 -21.34 13.58 -53.61
N ASP A 325 -21.97 14.74 -53.36
CA ASP A 325 -21.64 15.60 -52.23
C ASP A 325 -21.99 14.91 -50.89
N VAL A 326 -23.12 14.19 -50.79
CA VAL A 326 -23.49 13.39 -49.61
C VAL A 326 -22.46 12.29 -49.37
N LEU A 327 -22.02 11.57 -50.39
CA LEU A 327 -21.00 10.53 -50.30
C LEU A 327 -19.66 11.07 -49.82
N THR A 328 -19.24 12.21 -50.33
CA THR A 328 -17.99 12.88 -49.96
C THR A 328 -18.02 13.30 -48.48
N ARG A 329 -19.15 13.82 -47.99
CA ARG A 329 -19.37 14.16 -46.57
C ARG A 329 -19.32 12.93 -45.68
N LEU A 330 -19.96 11.81 -46.09
CA LEU A 330 -19.91 10.54 -45.34
C LEU A 330 -18.47 10.07 -45.16
N ARG A 331 -17.70 10.05 -46.26
CA ARG A 331 -16.33 9.62 -46.23
C ARG A 331 -15.48 10.44 -45.26
N ARG A 332 -15.61 11.77 -45.27
CA ARG A 332 -14.92 12.68 -44.32
C ARG A 332 -15.34 12.49 -42.87
N THR A 333 -16.58 12.05 -42.60
CA THR A 333 -17.05 11.80 -41.23
C THR A 333 -16.59 10.45 -40.67
N VAL A 334 -16.38 9.45 -41.53
CA VAL A 334 -15.94 8.10 -41.18
C VAL A 334 -14.41 7.99 -41.15
N GLU A 335 -13.71 8.69 -42.08
CA GLU A 335 -12.25 8.78 -42.03
C GLU A 335 -11.84 9.52 -40.78
N ARG A 336 -11.09 8.86 -39.91
CA ARG A 336 -10.43 9.49 -38.75
C ARG A 336 -9.56 10.65 -39.29
N PRO A 337 -9.55 11.83 -38.66
CA PRO A 337 -8.35 12.65 -38.74
C PRO A 337 -7.22 11.72 -38.27
N ASP A 338 -6.22 11.53 -39.10
CA ASP A 338 -5.05 10.73 -38.73
C ASP A 338 -4.54 11.23 -37.38
N THR A 339 -4.64 10.39 -36.33
CA THR A 339 -4.18 10.72 -34.99
C THR A 339 -2.66 10.96 -34.94
N HIS A 340 -2.00 10.95 -36.10
CA HIS A 340 -0.56 11.15 -36.31
C HIS A 340 -0.25 12.28 -37.28
N ALA A 341 -1.22 13.13 -37.68
CA ALA A 341 -0.89 14.32 -38.44
C ALA A 341 0.03 15.20 -37.59
N GLU A 342 1.24 15.36 -38.06
CA GLU A 342 2.33 16.08 -37.40
C GLU A 342 1.94 17.55 -37.33
N ARG A 343 1.79 18.12 -36.16
CA ARG A 343 1.56 19.56 -35.98
C ARG A 343 2.85 20.28 -36.37
N VAL A 344 2.73 21.19 -37.27
CA VAL A 344 3.87 21.96 -37.76
C VAL A 344 3.68 23.45 -37.47
N PRO A 345 4.75 24.23 -37.35
CA PRO A 345 4.67 25.68 -37.33
C PRO A 345 4.02 26.19 -38.62
N LEU A 346 2.93 26.94 -38.51
CA LEU A 346 2.11 27.43 -39.61
C LEU A 346 1.76 28.89 -39.40
N ARG A 347 1.89 29.71 -40.45
CA ARG A 347 1.46 31.10 -40.43
C ARG A 347 -0.05 31.22 -40.62
N LEU A 348 -0.76 31.76 -39.64
CA LEU A 348 -2.20 31.94 -39.70
C LEU A 348 -2.61 32.79 -40.92
N THR A 349 -1.81 33.79 -41.28
CA THR A 349 -2.10 34.68 -42.44
C THR A 349 -2.10 33.93 -43.75
N GLU A 350 -1.17 32.98 -43.95
CA GLU A 350 -1.10 32.16 -45.15
C GLU A 350 -2.29 31.20 -45.20
N ALA A 351 -2.57 30.47 -44.11
CA ALA A 351 -3.69 29.55 -44.04
C ALA A 351 -5.06 30.23 -44.31
N VAL A 352 -5.27 31.43 -43.77
CA VAL A 352 -6.50 32.22 -43.99
C VAL A 352 -6.58 32.66 -45.46
N ARG A 353 -5.45 33.10 -46.08
CA ARG A 353 -5.45 33.52 -47.45
C ARG A 353 -5.76 32.37 -48.40
N ASP A 354 -5.16 31.21 -48.20
CA ASP A 354 -5.36 30.01 -49.02
C ASP A 354 -6.81 29.53 -48.93
N ALA A 355 -7.39 29.49 -47.72
CA ALA A 355 -8.79 29.13 -47.52
C ALA A 355 -9.76 30.11 -48.20
N LEU A 356 -9.51 31.43 -48.10
CA LEU A 356 -10.35 32.44 -48.76
C LEU A 356 -10.19 32.41 -50.30
N TYR A 357 -9.02 32.07 -50.84
CA TYR A 357 -8.81 31.89 -52.27
C TYR A 357 -9.76 30.80 -52.83
N LEU A 358 -9.88 29.69 -52.13
CA LEU A 358 -10.78 28.59 -52.51
C LEU A 358 -12.27 29.00 -52.41
N LEU A 359 -12.63 29.95 -51.56
CA LEU A 359 -13.99 30.44 -51.35
C LEU A 359 -14.33 31.67 -52.22
N GLU A 360 -13.35 32.23 -52.97
CA GLU A 360 -13.54 33.42 -53.78
C GLU A 360 -14.72 33.31 -54.76
N PRO A 361 -14.96 32.20 -55.51
CA PRO A 361 -16.10 32.06 -56.40
C PRO A 361 -17.44 32.18 -55.65
N GLN A 362 -17.52 31.58 -54.44
CA GLN A 362 -18.74 31.63 -53.60
C GLN A 362 -18.96 33.02 -53.03
N CYS A 363 -17.91 33.71 -52.61
CA CYS A 363 -18.00 35.11 -52.14
C CYS A 363 -18.49 36.04 -53.21
N ARG A 364 -18.06 35.87 -54.50
CA ARG A 364 -18.55 36.63 -55.63
C ARG A 364 -20.02 36.35 -55.98
N GLU A 365 -20.40 35.06 -55.94
CA GLU A 365 -21.78 34.63 -56.21
C GLU A 365 -22.74 35.25 -55.20
N HIS A 366 -22.41 35.24 -53.88
CA HIS A 366 -23.20 35.78 -52.80
C HIS A 366 -22.97 37.28 -52.58
N ARG A 367 -22.14 37.96 -53.38
CA ARG A 367 -21.78 39.39 -53.26
C ARG A 367 -21.29 39.77 -51.87
N VAL A 368 -20.42 38.94 -51.29
CA VAL A 368 -19.81 39.16 -49.99
C VAL A 368 -18.45 39.80 -50.15
N THR A 369 -18.21 40.90 -49.44
CA THR A 369 -16.90 41.53 -49.34
C THR A 369 -16.09 40.85 -48.23
N THR A 370 -14.93 40.34 -48.58
CA THR A 370 -14.03 39.69 -47.61
C THR A 370 -12.90 40.64 -47.22
N GLU A 371 -12.56 40.69 -45.93
CA GLU A 371 -11.51 41.52 -45.37
C GLU A 371 -10.62 40.69 -44.44
N ILE A 372 -9.30 40.77 -44.60
CA ILE A 372 -8.30 40.16 -43.68
C ILE A 372 -7.65 41.30 -42.88
N VAL A 373 -7.88 41.31 -41.60
CA VAL A 373 -7.24 42.24 -40.65
C VAL A 373 -6.14 41.47 -39.90
N ASN A 374 -4.92 41.93 -40.03
CA ASN A 374 -3.76 41.28 -39.45
C ASN A 374 -2.92 42.30 -38.68
N ASP A 375 -2.78 42.13 -37.38
CA ASP A 375 -1.95 43.00 -36.52
C ASP A 375 -0.46 42.60 -36.59
N ARG A 376 -0.17 41.33 -36.76
CA ARG A 376 1.19 40.76 -36.82
C ARG A 376 1.19 39.43 -37.54
N ASP A 377 2.37 39.01 -38.00
CA ASP A 377 2.58 37.65 -38.53
C ASP A 377 2.59 36.67 -37.34
N VAL A 378 1.58 35.78 -37.26
CA VAL A 378 1.35 34.87 -36.13
C VAL A 378 1.60 33.44 -36.60
N GLU A 379 2.61 32.80 -35.98
CA GLU A 379 2.88 31.37 -36.22
C GLU A 379 2.27 30.52 -35.09
N VAL A 380 1.47 29.54 -35.45
CA VAL A 380 0.82 28.57 -34.52
C VAL A 380 1.29 27.17 -34.82
N LEU A 381 1.22 26.31 -33.80
CA LEU A 381 1.46 24.87 -33.94
C LEU A 381 0.13 24.19 -34.32
N ALA A 382 -0.02 23.84 -35.60
CA ALA A 382 -1.27 23.29 -36.09
C ALA A 382 -1.04 22.20 -37.17
N ASP A 383 -2.07 21.39 -37.40
CA ASP A 383 -2.20 20.55 -38.57
C ASP A 383 -2.74 21.41 -39.73
N PRO A 384 -1.99 21.54 -40.86
CA PRO A 384 -2.41 22.39 -41.98
C PRO A 384 -3.79 22.01 -42.54
N VAL A 385 -4.05 20.72 -42.71
CA VAL A 385 -5.32 20.23 -43.29
C VAL A 385 -6.48 20.45 -42.34
N ALA A 386 -6.27 20.19 -41.04
CA ALA A 386 -7.28 20.42 -40.03
C ALA A 386 -7.62 21.91 -39.88
N LEU A 387 -6.62 22.79 -39.90
CA LEU A 387 -6.82 24.23 -39.81
C LEU A 387 -7.54 24.79 -41.01
N GLU A 388 -7.14 24.39 -42.25
CA GLU A 388 -7.83 24.75 -43.47
C GLU A 388 -9.32 24.34 -43.42
N GLN A 389 -9.61 23.12 -42.98
CA GLN A 389 -10.96 22.61 -42.80
C GLN A 389 -11.79 23.47 -41.81
N VAL A 390 -11.19 23.86 -40.67
CA VAL A 390 -11.82 24.74 -39.68
C VAL A 390 -12.15 26.09 -40.31
N ILE A 391 -11.20 26.74 -41.01
CA ILE A 391 -11.40 28.04 -41.64
C ILE A 391 -12.48 27.95 -42.69
N HIS A 392 -12.43 26.94 -43.55
CA HIS A 392 -13.42 26.69 -44.59
C HIS A 392 -14.83 26.52 -44.02
N ASN A 393 -15.01 25.71 -42.95
CA ASN A 393 -16.32 25.49 -42.32
C ASN A 393 -16.86 26.76 -41.69
N LEU A 394 -16.03 27.55 -40.98
CA LEU A 394 -16.45 28.80 -40.36
C LEU A 394 -16.86 29.87 -41.43
N ALA A 395 -16.00 30.02 -42.47
CA ALA A 395 -16.29 30.98 -43.54
C ALA A 395 -17.54 30.59 -44.34
N THR A 396 -17.74 29.32 -44.65
CA THR A 396 -18.95 28.83 -45.34
C THR A 396 -20.23 29.05 -44.48
N ASN A 397 -20.13 28.87 -43.17
CA ASN A 397 -21.22 29.17 -42.25
C ASN A 397 -21.56 30.67 -42.25
N ALA A 398 -20.57 31.54 -42.28
CA ALA A 398 -20.77 32.99 -42.39
C ALA A 398 -21.41 33.38 -43.73
N LEU A 399 -20.93 32.82 -44.87
CA LEU A 399 -21.53 33.06 -46.19
C LEU A 399 -23.01 32.70 -46.22
N HIS A 400 -23.37 31.58 -45.66
CA HIS A 400 -24.78 31.17 -45.58
C HIS A 400 -25.64 32.07 -44.65
N ALA A 401 -25.06 32.59 -43.57
CA ALA A 401 -25.77 33.54 -42.72
C ALA A 401 -25.97 34.88 -43.44
N LEU A 402 -24.99 35.31 -44.21
CA LEU A 402 -25.06 36.53 -45.01
C LEU A 402 -26.02 36.41 -46.19
N ASP A 403 -26.24 35.22 -46.75
CA ASP A 403 -27.21 35.00 -47.83
C ASP A 403 -28.64 35.21 -47.42
N GLN A 404 -28.98 35.13 -46.15
CA GLN A 404 -30.28 35.40 -45.58
C GLN A 404 -30.60 36.90 -45.46
N MET A 405 -29.68 37.78 -45.83
CA MET A 405 -29.85 39.22 -45.74
C MET A 405 -30.37 39.86 -47.03
N ASP A 406 -31.34 40.73 -46.93
CA ASP A 406 -31.89 41.50 -48.05
C ASP A 406 -31.04 42.74 -48.41
N THR A 407 -29.82 42.88 -47.87
CA THR A 407 -28.93 44.03 -48.11
C THR A 407 -27.74 43.67 -48.94
N ASN A 408 -27.24 44.69 -49.72
CA ASN A 408 -26.01 44.55 -50.51
C ASN A 408 -24.73 44.74 -49.64
N ASP A 409 -24.81 45.14 -48.38
CA ASP A 409 -23.65 45.28 -47.46
C ASP A 409 -23.43 43.97 -46.70
N ARG A 410 -22.89 42.96 -47.40
CA ARG A 410 -22.53 41.66 -46.83
C ARG A 410 -21.02 41.61 -46.63
N ARG A 411 -20.57 41.45 -45.37
CA ARG A 411 -19.18 41.51 -45.02
C ARG A 411 -18.73 40.30 -44.18
N LEU A 412 -17.63 39.70 -44.56
CA LEU A 412 -16.93 38.67 -43.84
C LEU A 412 -15.52 39.16 -43.48
N THR A 413 -15.21 39.31 -42.21
CA THR A 413 -13.89 39.77 -41.72
C THR A 413 -13.20 38.69 -40.98
N LEU A 414 -11.94 38.37 -41.35
CA LEU A 414 -11.09 37.45 -40.64
C LEU A 414 -9.97 38.25 -39.95
N THR A 415 -9.97 38.27 -38.63
CA THR A 415 -8.99 39.02 -37.86
C THR A 415 -8.01 38.05 -37.21
N ILE A 416 -6.71 38.32 -37.41
CA ILE A 416 -5.60 37.54 -36.83
C ILE A 416 -4.94 38.38 -35.77
N SER A 417 -4.82 37.85 -34.57
CA SER A 417 -4.17 38.52 -33.45
C SER A 417 -3.37 37.50 -32.60
N GLN A 418 -2.54 37.99 -31.71
CA GLN A 418 -1.71 37.17 -30.85
C GLN A 418 -1.87 37.59 -29.38
N THR A 419 -2.04 36.62 -28.50
CA THR A 419 -1.92 36.76 -27.06
C THR A 419 -0.53 36.31 -26.61
N ALA A 420 -0.25 36.36 -25.32
CA ALA A 420 1.05 35.94 -24.78
C ALA A 420 1.43 34.46 -25.10
N THR A 421 0.44 33.59 -25.24
CA THR A 421 0.63 32.15 -25.36
C THR A 421 -0.06 31.50 -26.57
N HIS A 422 -0.98 32.23 -27.21
CA HIS A 422 -1.82 31.68 -28.30
C HIS A 422 -1.94 32.66 -29.48
N GLY A 423 -1.99 32.10 -30.68
CA GLY A 423 -2.51 32.80 -31.83
C GLY A 423 -4.02 32.70 -31.85
N GLU A 424 -4.68 33.76 -32.29
CA GLU A 424 -6.13 33.89 -32.33
C GLU A 424 -6.58 34.26 -33.75
N LEU A 425 -7.54 33.48 -34.26
CA LEU A 425 -8.28 33.75 -35.48
C LEU A 425 -9.74 34.04 -35.17
N ARG A 426 -10.22 35.22 -35.49
CA ARG A 426 -11.65 35.58 -35.41
C ARG A 426 -12.26 35.65 -36.80
N VAL A 427 -13.34 34.91 -36.98
CA VAL A 427 -14.16 34.93 -38.17
C VAL A 427 -15.47 35.65 -37.83
N THR A 428 -15.68 36.83 -38.41
CA THR A 428 -16.77 37.74 -38.08
C THR A 428 -17.64 38.01 -39.31
N ASP A 429 -18.93 37.85 -39.18
CA ASP A 429 -19.93 38.27 -40.19
C ASP A 429 -20.76 39.41 -39.68
N ASN A 430 -21.41 40.17 -40.59
CA ASN A 430 -22.42 41.17 -40.29
C ASN A 430 -23.86 40.69 -40.56
N GLY A 431 -24.09 39.38 -40.48
CA GLY A 431 -25.33 38.69 -40.69
C GLY A 431 -26.39 38.92 -39.61
N PRO A 432 -27.42 38.06 -39.52
CA PRO A 432 -28.48 38.18 -38.52
C PRO A 432 -28.04 37.85 -37.10
N GLY A 433 -26.87 37.22 -36.98
CA GLY A 433 -26.40 36.69 -35.67
C GLY A 433 -27.00 35.31 -35.32
N ILE A 434 -26.77 34.85 -34.11
CA ILE A 434 -27.18 33.56 -33.60
C ILE A 434 -28.22 33.77 -32.49
N ALA A 435 -29.33 33.05 -32.54
CA ALA A 435 -30.38 33.15 -31.52
C ALA A 435 -29.82 32.75 -30.13
N PRO A 436 -30.17 33.42 -29.03
CA PRO A 436 -29.60 33.18 -27.71
C PRO A 436 -29.79 31.76 -27.18
N ASP A 437 -30.87 31.10 -27.55
CA ASP A 437 -31.20 29.71 -27.21
C ASP A 437 -30.38 28.69 -28.02
N VAL A 438 -29.83 29.10 -29.16
CA VAL A 438 -29.03 28.30 -30.07
C VAL A 438 -27.53 28.30 -29.64
N LEU A 439 -27.02 29.43 -29.13
CA LEU A 439 -25.62 29.61 -28.74
C LEU A 439 -25.02 28.47 -27.86
N PRO A 440 -25.73 28.00 -26.80
CA PRO A 440 -25.21 26.93 -25.93
C PRO A 440 -25.08 25.57 -26.62
N ARG A 441 -25.83 25.36 -27.69
CA ARG A 441 -25.96 24.08 -28.40
C ARG A 441 -25.27 24.05 -29.74
N LEU A 442 -24.60 25.14 -30.10
CA LEU A 442 -24.07 25.39 -31.44
C LEU A 442 -23.02 24.33 -31.88
N PHE A 443 -22.27 23.79 -30.93
CA PHE A 443 -21.27 22.75 -31.15
C PHE A 443 -21.80 21.32 -30.91
N GLU A 444 -23.07 21.16 -30.53
CA GLU A 444 -23.65 19.81 -30.40
C GLU A 444 -23.70 19.15 -31.80
N PRO A 445 -23.25 17.89 -31.93
CA PRO A 445 -23.38 17.15 -33.18
C PRO A 445 -24.85 17.07 -33.64
N PHE A 446 -25.09 17.22 -34.93
CA PHE A 446 -26.43 17.19 -35.59
C PHE A 446 -27.34 18.35 -35.23
N PHE A 447 -26.88 19.33 -34.49
CA PHE A 447 -27.65 20.51 -34.23
C PHE A 447 -27.59 21.48 -35.42
N SER A 448 -28.73 21.79 -36.04
CA SER A 448 -28.86 22.71 -37.15
C SER A 448 -30.15 23.50 -37.08
N THR A 449 -30.08 24.79 -37.31
CA THR A 449 -31.28 25.69 -37.38
C THR A 449 -31.83 25.79 -38.81
N ARG A 450 -31.21 25.08 -39.80
CA ARG A 450 -31.64 25.15 -41.20
C ARG A 450 -32.78 24.20 -41.49
N MET A 451 -33.95 24.77 -41.89
CA MET A 451 -35.13 23.99 -42.24
C MET A 451 -35.04 23.28 -43.59
N ASP A 452 -34.11 23.64 -44.47
CA ASP A 452 -34.04 23.16 -45.86
C ASP A 452 -33.29 21.83 -46.07
N GLY A 453 -32.99 21.11 -44.98
CA GLY A 453 -32.23 19.84 -45.07
C GLY A 453 -30.79 19.98 -45.66
N ARG A 454 -30.30 21.19 -45.87
CA ARG A 454 -29.02 21.49 -46.53
C ARG A 454 -27.83 21.48 -45.57
N GLY A 455 -28.00 21.14 -44.29
CA GLY A 455 -26.88 21.07 -43.32
C GLY A 455 -27.11 20.00 -42.25
N LEU A 456 -26.21 19.00 -42.19
CA LEU A 456 -26.26 17.90 -41.21
C LEU A 456 -25.95 18.32 -39.76
N GLY A 457 -25.69 19.61 -39.53
CA GLY A 457 -25.32 20.09 -38.19
C GLY A 457 -23.95 19.54 -37.66
N LEU A 458 -23.10 19.05 -38.55
CA LEU A 458 -21.78 18.45 -38.14
C LEU A 458 -20.60 19.43 -38.32
N GLY A 459 -20.74 20.52 -39.07
CA GLY A 459 -19.63 21.39 -39.38
C GLY A 459 -18.94 22.02 -38.19
N LEU A 460 -19.73 22.53 -37.21
CA LEU A 460 -19.17 23.17 -36.01
C LEU A 460 -18.68 22.19 -34.98
N SER A 461 -19.31 21.04 -34.80
CA SER A 461 -18.82 19.99 -33.93
C SER A 461 -17.51 19.37 -34.44
N VAL A 462 -17.33 19.27 -35.75
CA VAL A 462 -16.04 18.89 -36.36
C VAL A 462 -14.99 19.97 -36.11
N CYS A 463 -15.32 21.25 -36.22
CA CYS A 463 -14.39 22.34 -35.90
C CYS A 463 -13.92 22.26 -34.46
N GLU A 464 -14.82 22.04 -33.50
CA GLU A 464 -14.47 21.89 -32.08
C GLU A 464 -13.54 20.70 -31.84
N SER A 465 -13.82 19.56 -32.47
CA SER A 465 -12.98 18.37 -32.37
C SER A 465 -11.57 18.61 -32.95
N LEU A 466 -11.47 19.20 -34.14
CA LEU A 466 -10.20 19.50 -34.80
C LEU A 466 -9.37 20.51 -34.00
N VAL A 467 -10.00 21.58 -33.51
CA VAL A 467 -9.35 22.61 -32.71
C VAL A 467 -8.87 22.03 -31.38
N THR A 468 -9.67 21.20 -30.73
CA THR A 468 -9.28 20.50 -29.49
C THR A 468 -8.10 19.55 -29.72
N HIS A 469 -8.06 18.85 -30.85
CA HIS A 469 -6.90 18.00 -31.22
C HIS A 469 -5.62 18.80 -31.45
N MET A 470 -5.73 20.07 -31.80
CA MET A 470 -4.61 21.01 -31.94
C MET A 470 -4.27 21.73 -30.60
N ASP A 471 -4.78 21.26 -29.46
CA ASP A 471 -4.67 21.89 -28.13
C ASP A 471 -5.20 23.34 -28.10
N GLY A 472 -6.13 23.65 -28.99
CA GLY A 472 -6.79 24.94 -29.11
C GLY A 472 -8.17 24.98 -28.45
N ARG A 473 -8.82 26.12 -28.63
CA ARG A 473 -10.22 26.33 -28.21
C ARG A 473 -11.00 27.08 -29.28
N ILE A 474 -12.26 26.73 -29.47
CA ILE A 474 -13.20 27.47 -30.32
C ILE A 474 -14.34 28.01 -29.44
N SER A 475 -14.81 29.21 -29.73
CA SER A 475 -15.97 29.83 -29.11
C SER A 475 -16.77 30.67 -30.11
N ALA A 476 -18.03 30.97 -29.80
CA ALA A 476 -18.92 31.78 -30.62
C ALA A 476 -19.62 32.81 -29.76
N GLN A 477 -19.83 34.00 -30.33
CA GLN A 477 -20.62 35.07 -29.70
C GLN A 477 -21.33 35.93 -30.73
N ASN A 478 -22.37 36.62 -30.31
CA ASN A 478 -23.00 37.64 -31.16
C ASN A 478 -22.24 38.95 -31.07
N ARG A 479 -22.24 39.70 -32.18
CA ARG A 479 -21.64 41.04 -32.27
C ARG A 479 -22.69 42.14 -32.22
N SER A 480 -22.37 43.26 -31.67
CA SER A 480 -23.20 44.47 -31.70
C SER A 480 -22.79 45.35 -32.89
N PRO A 481 -23.73 45.94 -33.65
CA PRO A 481 -25.18 45.84 -33.47
C PRO A 481 -25.82 44.57 -34.06
N ARG A 482 -25.12 43.81 -34.88
CA ARG A 482 -25.57 42.55 -35.49
C ARG A 482 -24.39 41.73 -36.02
N GLY A 483 -24.59 40.42 -36.22
CA GLY A 483 -23.61 39.47 -36.74
C GLY A 483 -23.13 38.45 -35.72
N ALA A 484 -22.38 37.45 -36.16
CA ALA A 484 -21.74 36.45 -35.32
C ALA A 484 -20.20 36.55 -35.42
N GLU A 485 -19.56 36.15 -34.35
CA GLU A 485 -18.11 36.07 -34.27
C GLU A 485 -17.72 34.69 -33.71
N PHE A 486 -16.87 33.96 -34.47
CA PHE A 486 -16.25 32.72 -34.04
C PHE A 486 -14.80 32.99 -33.77
N THR A 487 -14.32 32.58 -32.62
CA THR A 487 -12.93 32.75 -32.18
C THR A 487 -12.27 31.39 -32.03
N VAL A 488 -11.17 31.19 -32.73
CA VAL A 488 -10.29 30.00 -32.65
C VAL A 488 -8.96 30.42 -32.03
N THR A 489 -8.56 29.77 -30.96
CA THR A 489 -7.25 29.98 -30.32
C THR A 489 -6.40 28.72 -30.49
N LEU A 490 -5.14 28.89 -30.89
CA LEU A 490 -4.18 27.81 -31.09
C LEU A 490 -2.86 28.14 -30.38
N PRO A 491 -2.10 27.15 -29.87
CA PRO A 491 -0.80 27.41 -29.22
C PRO A 491 0.17 28.01 -30.26
N LEU A 492 0.97 28.99 -29.80
CA LEU A 492 2.05 29.56 -30.63
C LEU A 492 3.12 28.51 -30.90
N ALA A 493 3.68 28.55 -32.12
CA ALA A 493 4.90 27.84 -32.41
C ALA A 493 6.03 28.49 -31.61
N THR A 494 6.35 27.92 -30.43
CA THR A 494 7.49 28.35 -29.63
C THR A 494 8.77 28.04 -30.40
N ASP A 495 9.61 29.03 -30.58
CA ASP A 495 10.93 28.91 -31.21
C ASP A 495 11.80 27.91 -30.40
N THR A 496 11.80 26.62 -30.79
CA THR A 496 12.58 25.55 -30.15
C THR A 496 14.09 25.72 -30.44
N SER A 497 14.49 26.79 -31.10
CA SER A 497 15.88 27.08 -31.47
C SER A 497 16.66 27.90 -30.41
N ARG A 498 16.14 28.13 -29.21
CA ARG A 498 16.83 28.91 -28.15
C ARG A 498 17.25 28.10 -26.92
N THR A 499 17.47 26.80 -27.07
CA THR A 499 18.11 26.04 -25.99
C THR A 499 19.17 25.11 -26.61
N ILE A 500 20.33 25.65 -26.90
CA ILE A 500 21.62 24.97 -26.97
C ILE A 500 22.58 25.77 -26.06
#